data_ddd78d597284859f9448e4a7fc9c2c28
#
_entry.id   ddd78d597284859f9448e4a7fc9c2c28
#
_cell.length_a   1.000
_cell.length_b   1.000
_cell.length_c   1.000
_cell.angle_alpha   90.00
_cell.angle_beta   90.00
_cell.angle_gamma   90.00
#
_symmetry.space_group_name_H-M   'P 1'
#
loop_
_entity.id
_entity.type
_entity.pdbx_description
1 polymer ?
#
loop_
_entity_poly.entity_id
_entity_poly.type
_entity_poly.pdbx_seq_one_letter_code
_entity_poly.pdbx_strand_id
1 'polypeptide(L)'
;MKKVLLAAALAAVLAASAAFAAPLDSFKGQKGKLDIAGGTAHIPVMQEAAKRIMSVNPDIRITVAGGGSGVGVKQVGEGLVEIGNTGRPLKKDEIDKYGLQTFPFAIDGVAVVLNPANKVKELTSAQVADIYAGKITDWKELGGEEGQIDVYGREDGSGTREVFTDKVIKGVTLISSTN
;
A
#
# COMPACT_ATOMS: atom_id res chain seq x y z
N MET A 1 -7.31 -40.63 25.20
CA MET A 1 -6.83 -40.25 23.85
C MET A 1 -7.24 -38.85 23.44
N LYS A 2 -8.52 -38.39 23.58
CA LYS A 2 -8.96 -37.03 23.17
C LYS A 2 -8.25 -35.88 23.89
N LYS A 3 -7.88 -36.01 25.17
CA LYS A 3 -7.19 -34.97 25.95
C LYS A 3 -5.72 -34.77 25.52
N VAL A 4 -5.05 -35.82 25.07
CA VAL A 4 -3.65 -35.76 24.58
C VAL A 4 -3.59 -35.11 23.21
N LEU A 5 -4.57 -35.40 22.35
CA LEU A 5 -4.68 -34.75 21.03
C LEU A 5 -4.95 -33.24 21.13
N LEU A 6 -5.75 -32.82 22.12
CA LEU A 6 -6.05 -31.40 22.33
C LEU A 6 -4.81 -30.63 22.85
N ALA A 7 -4.03 -31.27 23.74
CA ALA A 7 -2.77 -30.65 24.23
C ALA A 7 -1.70 -30.56 23.14
N ALA A 8 -1.60 -31.57 22.27
CA ALA A 8 -0.66 -31.52 21.14
C ALA A 8 -1.05 -30.47 20.09
N ALA A 9 -2.36 -30.29 19.82
CA ALA A 9 -2.85 -29.26 18.91
C ALA A 9 -2.61 -27.84 19.48
N LEU A 10 -2.80 -27.65 20.79
CA LEU A 10 -2.54 -26.37 21.44
C LEU A 10 -1.04 -26.02 21.46
N ALA A 11 -0.18 -27.02 21.68
CA ALA A 11 1.28 -26.85 21.61
C ALA A 11 1.77 -26.52 20.18
N ALA A 12 1.17 -27.12 19.15
CA ALA A 12 1.49 -26.83 17.76
C ALA A 12 1.07 -25.42 17.35
N VAL A 13 -0.08 -24.91 17.84
CA VAL A 13 -0.52 -23.52 17.58
C VAL A 13 0.38 -22.51 18.30
N LEU A 14 0.83 -22.82 19.53
CA LEU A 14 1.77 -21.97 20.26
C LEU A 14 3.19 -21.97 19.62
N ALA A 15 3.63 -23.09 19.08
CA ALA A 15 4.90 -23.18 18.36
C ALA A 15 4.86 -22.45 17.01
N ALA A 16 3.72 -22.47 16.30
CA ALA A 16 3.54 -21.72 15.05
C ALA A 16 3.53 -20.20 15.29
N SER A 17 2.96 -19.72 16.40
CA SER A 17 2.99 -18.29 16.73
C SER A 17 4.37 -17.80 17.17
N ALA A 18 5.24 -18.66 17.70
CA ALA A 18 6.62 -18.32 18.02
C ALA A 18 7.53 -18.22 16.77
N ALA A 19 7.18 -18.91 15.68
CA ALA A 19 7.94 -18.87 14.44
C ALA A 19 7.78 -17.57 13.63
N PHE A 20 6.78 -16.73 13.96
CA PHE A 20 6.54 -15.45 13.30
C PHE A 20 7.08 -14.23 14.07
N ALA A 21 7.63 -14.40 15.24
CA ALA A 21 8.37 -13.35 15.92
C ALA A 21 9.79 -13.33 15.34
N ALA A 22 10.02 -12.61 14.25
CA ALA A 22 11.38 -12.28 13.84
C ALA A 22 12.11 -11.71 15.07
N PRO A 23 13.29 -12.24 15.43
CA PRO A 23 13.96 -11.83 16.64
C PRO A 23 14.34 -10.36 16.54
N LEU A 24 13.64 -9.49 17.29
CA LEU A 24 14.01 -8.07 17.43
C LEU A 24 15.36 -7.92 18.16
N ASP A 25 15.96 -9.01 18.57
CA ASP A 25 17.27 -9.07 19.24
C ASP A 25 18.40 -8.47 18.40
N SER A 26 18.31 -8.54 17.08
CA SER A 26 19.29 -7.92 16.18
C SER A 26 19.37 -6.41 16.30
N PHE A 27 18.33 -5.76 16.86
CA PHE A 27 18.31 -4.33 17.11
C PHE A 27 18.89 -3.92 18.47
N LYS A 28 19.11 -4.89 19.38
CA LYS A 28 19.69 -4.61 20.69
C LYS A 28 21.12 -4.06 20.54
N GLY A 29 21.41 -2.97 21.25
CA GLY A 29 22.70 -2.31 21.22
C GLY A 29 23.01 -1.48 19.98
N GLN A 30 22.12 -1.47 18.98
CA GLN A 30 22.21 -0.54 17.86
C GLN A 30 21.82 0.87 18.28
N LYS A 31 22.38 1.90 17.63
CA LYS A 31 22.05 3.30 17.87
C LYS A 31 21.90 4.03 16.55
N GLY A 32 21.00 4.99 16.52
CA GLY A 32 20.90 5.84 15.34
C GLY A 32 19.49 6.30 15.03
N LYS A 33 19.38 6.94 13.86
CA LYS A 33 18.14 7.46 13.33
C LYS A 33 17.86 6.79 11.99
N LEU A 34 16.60 6.48 11.73
CA LEU A 34 16.11 5.94 10.48
C LEU A 34 14.87 6.71 10.06
N ASP A 35 14.95 7.42 8.95
CA ASP A 35 13.82 8.13 8.37
C ASP A 35 13.25 7.32 7.19
N ILE A 36 11.93 7.13 7.22
CA ILE A 36 11.17 6.37 6.23
C ILE A 36 10.12 7.29 5.62
N ALA A 37 10.03 7.34 4.29
CA ALA A 37 9.01 8.13 3.62
C ALA A 37 8.42 7.41 2.40
N GLY A 38 7.26 7.84 1.92
CA GLY A 38 6.71 7.40 0.64
C GLY A 38 5.31 6.84 0.68
N GLY A 39 5.11 5.65 0.14
CA GLY A 39 3.79 5.04 -0.08
C GLY A 39 2.91 5.03 1.16
N THR A 40 1.74 5.65 1.07
CA THR A 40 0.84 5.84 2.24
C THR A 40 0.24 4.52 2.74
N ALA A 41 0.04 3.54 1.87
CA ALA A 41 -0.42 2.20 2.26
C ALA A 41 0.55 1.48 3.22
N HIS A 42 1.84 1.86 3.21
CA HIS A 42 2.88 1.27 4.06
C HIS A 42 2.89 1.85 5.48
N ILE A 43 2.32 3.04 5.70
CA ILE A 43 2.41 3.77 6.97
C ILE A 43 2.00 2.91 8.17
N PRO A 44 0.84 2.22 8.18
CA PRO A 44 0.44 1.44 9.36
C PRO A 44 1.45 0.33 9.71
N VAL A 45 1.97 -0.36 8.68
CA VAL A 45 2.94 -1.45 8.87
C VAL A 45 4.28 -0.91 9.37
N MET A 46 4.78 0.18 8.75
CA MET A 46 6.06 0.78 9.12
C MET A 46 6.01 1.43 10.49
N GLN A 47 4.89 2.06 10.86
CA GLN A 47 4.72 2.63 12.20
C GLN A 47 4.67 1.55 13.28
N GLU A 48 3.98 0.43 13.04
CA GLU A 48 3.95 -0.67 13.99
C GLU A 48 5.33 -1.35 14.11
N ALA A 49 6.04 -1.54 13.01
CA ALA A 49 7.41 -2.05 13.03
C ALA A 49 8.36 -1.11 13.80
N ALA A 50 8.29 0.19 13.52
CA ALA A 50 9.07 1.21 14.21
C ALA A 50 8.80 1.20 15.73
N LYS A 51 7.52 1.14 16.12
CA LYS A 51 7.11 1.05 17.53
C LYS A 51 7.71 -0.18 18.21
N ARG A 52 7.64 -1.35 17.57
CA ARG A 52 8.20 -2.59 18.13
C ARG A 52 9.72 -2.53 18.28
N ILE A 53 10.43 -2.03 17.28
CA ILE A 53 11.89 -1.87 17.32
C ILE A 53 12.29 -0.91 18.43
N MET A 54 11.68 0.27 18.48
CA MET A 54 11.98 1.28 19.51
C MET A 54 11.58 0.83 20.92
N SER A 55 10.63 -0.09 21.07
CA SER A 55 10.27 -0.65 22.38
C SER A 55 11.33 -1.58 22.96
N VAL A 56 12.10 -2.27 22.12
CA VAL A 56 13.20 -3.16 22.55
C VAL A 56 14.54 -2.45 22.54
N ASN A 57 14.65 -1.31 21.85
CA ASN A 57 15.86 -0.50 21.81
C ASN A 57 15.53 1.00 21.68
N PRO A 58 15.49 1.74 22.78
CA PRO A 58 15.16 3.17 22.80
C PRO A 58 16.27 4.06 22.21
N ASP A 59 17.48 3.53 21.99
CA ASP A 59 18.59 4.25 21.35
C ASP A 59 18.43 4.37 19.82
N ILE A 60 17.44 3.67 19.23
CA ILE A 60 17.06 3.80 17.84
C ILE A 60 15.85 4.75 17.75
N ARG A 61 15.92 5.73 16.87
CA ARG A 61 14.79 6.59 16.52
C ARG A 61 14.34 6.35 15.09
N ILE A 62 13.08 5.92 14.90
CA ILE A 62 12.50 5.69 13.57
C ILE A 62 11.34 6.67 13.36
N THR A 63 11.36 7.38 12.24
CA THR A 63 10.24 8.24 11.80
C THR A 63 9.62 7.68 10.51
N VAL A 64 8.32 7.84 10.36
CA VAL A 64 7.58 7.35 9.19
C VAL A 64 6.69 8.46 8.66
N ALA A 65 6.91 8.84 7.41
CA ALA A 65 6.15 9.86 6.70
C ALA A 65 5.49 9.29 5.43
N GLY A 66 4.38 9.89 5.01
CA GLY A 66 3.70 9.60 3.74
C GLY A 66 4.25 10.42 2.58
N GLY A 67 3.40 10.65 1.58
CA GLY A 67 3.67 11.48 0.40
C GLY A 67 3.53 10.74 -0.93
N GLY A 68 3.24 9.43 -0.88
CA GLY A 68 3.10 8.58 -2.07
C GLY A 68 4.41 7.97 -2.54
N SER A 69 4.31 7.03 -3.48
CA SER A 69 5.46 6.26 -3.98
C SER A 69 6.52 7.14 -4.65
N GLY A 70 6.09 8.15 -5.44
CA GLY A 70 7.01 9.06 -6.11
C GLY A 70 7.87 9.86 -5.13
N VAL A 71 7.29 10.31 -4.00
CA VAL A 71 8.02 11.00 -2.93
C VAL A 71 9.03 10.06 -2.28
N GLY A 72 8.63 8.82 -1.95
CA GLY A 72 9.52 7.83 -1.36
C GLY A 72 10.74 7.53 -2.23
N VAL A 73 10.50 7.26 -3.52
CA VAL A 73 11.58 7.01 -4.49
C VAL A 73 12.52 8.20 -4.62
N LYS A 74 11.97 9.40 -4.74
CA LYS A 74 12.77 10.62 -4.86
C LYS A 74 13.62 10.87 -3.60
N GLN A 75 13.00 10.82 -2.42
CA GLN A 75 13.69 11.14 -1.18
C GLN A 75 14.81 10.15 -0.85
N VAL A 76 14.59 8.84 -1.06
CA VAL A 76 15.66 7.86 -0.85
C VAL A 76 16.75 8.01 -1.93
N GLY A 77 16.38 8.30 -3.18
CA GLY A 77 17.33 8.53 -4.27
C GLY A 77 18.21 9.77 -4.09
N GLU A 78 17.69 10.78 -3.40
CA GLU A 78 18.42 12.01 -3.06
C GLU A 78 19.13 11.94 -1.70
N GLY A 79 19.03 10.79 -0.98
CA GLY A 79 19.68 10.58 0.32
C GLY A 79 19.03 11.39 1.45
N LEU A 80 17.78 11.81 1.30
CA LEU A 80 17.03 12.56 2.31
C LEU A 80 16.38 11.65 3.37
N VAL A 81 16.17 10.38 3.03
CA VAL A 81 15.70 9.32 3.93
C VAL A 81 16.47 8.03 3.64
N GLU A 82 16.53 7.13 4.61
CA GLU A 82 17.24 5.84 4.45
C GLU A 82 16.36 4.80 3.77
N ILE A 83 15.03 4.89 3.90
CA ILE A 83 14.08 3.96 3.28
C ILE A 83 12.98 4.72 2.56
N GLY A 84 12.84 4.44 1.26
CA GLY A 84 11.73 4.93 0.44
C GLY A 84 10.68 3.83 0.22
N ASN A 85 9.46 4.02 0.71
CA ASN A 85 8.37 3.08 0.47
C ASN A 85 7.70 3.33 -0.88
N THR A 86 7.45 2.25 -1.64
CA THR A 86 6.73 2.32 -2.90
C THR A 86 5.73 1.17 -3.03
N GLY A 87 4.50 1.48 -3.42
CA GLY A 87 3.43 0.51 -3.72
C GLY A 87 3.35 0.13 -5.21
N ARG A 88 4.40 0.37 -5.96
CA ARG A 88 4.57 -0.01 -7.36
C ARG A 88 6.02 -0.39 -7.66
N PRO A 89 6.30 -1.12 -8.74
CA PRO A 89 7.67 -1.29 -9.22
C PRO A 89 8.36 0.06 -9.48
N LEU A 90 9.67 0.10 -9.32
CA LEU A 90 10.47 1.25 -9.75
C LEU A 90 10.41 1.36 -11.28
N LYS A 91 10.36 2.57 -11.79
CA LYS A 91 10.48 2.86 -13.21
C LYS A 91 11.96 2.71 -13.61
N LYS A 92 12.19 2.43 -14.89
CA LYS A 92 13.56 2.25 -15.39
C LYS A 92 14.44 3.49 -15.18
N ASP A 93 13.89 4.66 -15.42
CA ASP A 93 14.57 5.94 -15.22
C ASP A 93 14.90 6.22 -13.75
N GLU A 94 14.05 5.78 -12.82
CA GLU A 94 14.31 5.87 -11.37
C GLU A 94 15.47 4.95 -10.95
N ILE A 95 15.52 3.72 -11.50
CA ILE A 95 16.62 2.78 -11.25
C ILE A 95 17.92 3.31 -11.82
N ASP A 96 17.90 3.74 -13.09
CA ASP A 96 19.08 4.25 -13.79
C ASP A 96 19.63 5.50 -13.11
N LYS A 97 18.74 6.38 -12.64
CA LYS A 97 19.13 7.65 -12.03
C LYS A 97 19.71 7.50 -10.63
N TYR A 98 19.12 6.64 -9.81
CA TYR A 98 19.40 6.58 -8.37
C TYR A 98 20.13 5.31 -7.93
N GLY A 99 20.21 4.28 -8.77
CA GLY A 99 20.85 2.99 -8.42
C GLY A 99 20.17 2.28 -7.25
N LEU A 100 18.85 2.43 -7.10
CA LEU A 100 18.12 1.94 -5.95
C LEU A 100 17.99 0.42 -5.94
N GLN A 101 18.14 -0.18 -4.77
CA GLN A 101 17.82 -1.58 -4.50
C GLN A 101 16.42 -1.70 -3.91
N THR A 102 15.64 -2.70 -4.36
CA THR A 102 14.29 -2.96 -3.88
C THR A 102 14.23 -4.20 -3.01
N PHE A 103 13.41 -4.11 -1.95
CA PHE A 103 13.13 -5.20 -1.01
C PHE A 103 11.61 -5.41 -0.92
N PRO A 104 11.03 -6.27 -1.77
CA PRO A 104 9.60 -6.59 -1.68
C PRO A 104 9.31 -7.33 -0.38
N PHE A 105 8.33 -6.85 0.39
CA PHE A 105 7.95 -7.47 1.66
C PHE A 105 6.49 -7.90 1.74
N ALA A 106 5.64 -7.42 0.82
CA ALA A 106 4.23 -7.78 0.75
C ALA A 106 3.70 -7.64 -0.68
N ILE A 107 2.60 -8.32 -0.96
CA ILE A 107 1.77 -8.13 -2.16
C ILE A 107 0.49 -7.47 -1.71
N ASP A 108 0.08 -6.43 -2.42
CA ASP A 108 -1.14 -5.67 -2.17
C ASP A 108 -2.02 -5.65 -3.43
N GLY A 109 -3.30 -5.32 -3.25
CA GLY A 109 -4.28 -5.23 -4.32
C GLY A 109 -4.93 -3.86 -4.39
N VAL A 110 -5.15 -3.37 -5.61
CA VAL A 110 -5.91 -2.15 -5.87
C VAL A 110 -7.30 -2.53 -6.33
N ALA A 111 -8.32 -2.01 -5.67
CA ALA A 111 -9.72 -2.29 -5.97
C ALA A 111 -10.53 -1.00 -6.16
N VAL A 112 -11.53 -1.06 -7.03
CA VAL A 112 -12.60 -0.06 -7.11
C VAL A 112 -13.64 -0.41 -6.07
N VAL A 113 -14.03 0.56 -5.27
CA VAL A 113 -15.07 0.39 -4.25
C VAL A 113 -16.26 1.29 -4.54
N LEU A 114 -17.44 0.78 -4.27
CA LEU A 114 -18.71 1.51 -4.40
C LEU A 114 -19.42 1.57 -3.04
N ASN A 115 -20.31 2.55 -2.89
CA ASN A 115 -21.19 2.59 -1.74
C ASN A 115 -21.99 1.27 -1.65
N PRO A 116 -22.15 0.63 -0.49
CA PRO A 116 -22.91 -0.61 -0.34
C PRO A 116 -24.36 -0.53 -0.80
N ALA A 117 -24.98 0.66 -0.77
CA ALA A 117 -26.34 0.91 -1.27
C ALA A 117 -26.43 0.91 -2.79
N ASN A 118 -25.30 1.01 -3.52
CA ASN A 118 -25.31 1.02 -4.98
C ASN A 118 -25.85 -0.31 -5.53
N LYS A 119 -26.74 -0.23 -6.51
CA LYS A 119 -27.38 -1.39 -7.14
C LYS A 119 -26.50 -2.06 -8.20
N VAL A 120 -25.55 -1.33 -8.76
CA VAL A 120 -24.57 -1.89 -9.70
C VAL A 120 -23.65 -2.85 -8.96
N LYS A 121 -23.57 -4.10 -9.43
CA LYS A 121 -22.81 -5.17 -8.77
C LYS A 121 -21.55 -5.55 -9.52
N GLU A 122 -21.53 -5.29 -10.82
CA GLU A 122 -20.43 -5.64 -11.69
C GLU A 122 -20.13 -4.51 -12.66
N LEU A 123 -18.86 -4.27 -12.92
CA LEU A 123 -18.35 -3.35 -13.91
C LEU A 123 -17.21 -4.00 -14.68
N THR A 124 -17.22 -3.84 -15.98
CA THR A 124 -16.06 -4.20 -16.81
C THR A 124 -14.96 -3.16 -16.67
N SER A 125 -13.72 -3.53 -16.94
CA SER A 125 -12.60 -2.57 -16.96
C SER A 125 -12.82 -1.43 -17.95
N ALA A 126 -13.52 -1.69 -19.08
CA ALA A 126 -13.88 -0.66 -20.05
C ALA A 126 -14.86 0.35 -19.47
N GLN A 127 -15.91 -0.11 -18.77
CA GLN A 127 -16.86 0.79 -18.09
C GLN A 127 -16.17 1.61 -17.00
N VAL A 128 -15.28 1.00 -16.21
CA VAL A 128 -14.49 1.73 -15.23
C VAL A 128 -13.63 2.79 -15.91
N ALA A 129 -12.97 2.46 -17.02
CA ALA A 129 -12.19 3.41 -17.79
C ALA A 129 -13.04 4.59 -18.32
N ASP A 130 -14.24 4.31 -18.84
CA ASP A 130 -15.16 5.32 -19.36
C ASP A 130 -15.76 6.21 -18.25
N ILE A 131 -16.00 5.67 -17.04
CA ILE A 131 -16.37 6.46 -15.87
C ILE A 131 -15.22 7.44 -15.51
N TYR A 132 -14.00 6.94 -15.38
CA TYR A 132 -12.86 7.77 -15.02
C TYR A 132 -12.41 8.72 -16.14
N ALA A 133 -12.83 8.48 -17.38
CA ALA A 133 -12.68 9.40 -18.50
C ALA A 133 -13.80 10.45 -18.59
N GLY A 134 -14.84 10.36 -17.74
CA GLY A 134 -16.01 11.24 -17.78
C GLY A 134 -16.97 11.00 -18.93
N LYS A 135 -16.90 9.83 -19.58
CA LYS A 135 -17.81 9.46 -20.67
C LYS A 135 -19.11 8.86 -20.15
N ILE A 136 -19.06 8.14 -19.04
CA ILE A 136 -20.21 7.63 -18.29
C ILE A 136 -20.28 8.43 -17.00
N THR A 137 -21.40 9.12 -16.79
CA THR A 137 -21.56 10.07 -15.68
C THR A 137 -22.79 9.79 -14.81
N ASP A 138 -23.64 8.86 -15.22
CA ASP A 138 -24.85 8.48 -14.48
C ASP A 138 -24.90 6.96 -14.27
N TRP A 139 -25.29 6.54 -13.07
CA TRP A 139 -25.43 5.12 -12.71
C TRP A 139 -26.48 4.38 -13.55
N LYS A 140 -27.47 5.09 -14.09
CA LYS A 140 -28.50 4.53 -14.97
C LYS A 140 -27.91 3.95 -16.26
N GLU A 141 -26.83 4.51 -16.78
CA GLU A 141 -26.11 4.00 -17.95
C GLU A 141 -25.48 2.60 -17.70
N LEU A 142 -25.34 2.25 -16.42
CA LEU A 142 -24.74 1.00 -15.97
C LEU A 142 -25.76 0.03 -15.34
N GLY A 143 -27.09 0.31 -15.56
CA GLY A 143 -28.17 -0.50 -15.00
C GLY A 143 -28.44 -0.27 -13.52
N GLY A 144 -27.92 0.80 -12.96
CA GLY A 144 -28.23 1.28 -11.62
C GLY A 144 -29.44 2.23 -11.57
N GLU A 145 -29.66 2.82 -10.42
CA GLU A 145 -30.66 3.91 -10.25
C GLU A 145 -30.10 5.19 -10.87
N GLU A 146 -30.99 6.09 -11.29
CA GLU A 146 -30.61 7.40 -11.80
C GLU A 146 -29.86 8.21 -10.75
N GLY A 147 -28.68 8.72 -11.08
CA GLY A 147 -27.83 9.47 -10.18
C GLY A 147 -26.43 9.69 -10.73
N GLN A 148 -25.91 10.87 -10.46
CA GLN A 148 -24.56 11.25 -10.89
C GLN A 148 -23.50 10.36 -10.26
N ILE A 149 -22.47 10.03 -11.04
CA ILE A 149 -21.28 9.31 -10.58
C ILE A 149 -20.25 10.33 -10.10
N ASP A 150 -20.00 10.33 -8.79
CA ASP A 150 -18.90 11.09 -8.21
C ASP A 150 -17.63 10.24 -8.20
N VAL A 151 -16.60 10.69 -8.92
CA VAL A 151 -15.34 9.95 -9.09
C VAL A 151 -14.33 10.43 -8.07
N TYR A 152 -13.81 9.50 -7.27
CA TYR A 152 -12.74 9.73 -6.33
C TYR A 152 -11.44 9.07 -6.82
N GLY A 153 -10.38 9.81 -6.80
CA GLY A 153 -9.05 9.34 -7.15
C GLY A 153 -8.02 9.65 -6.09
N ARG A 154 -6.79 9.27 -6.36
CA ARG A 154 -5.64 9.61 -5.54
C ARG A 154 -4.84 10.73 -6.22
N GLU A 155 -4.05 11.41 -5.41
CA GLU A 155 -3.14 12.48 -5.78
C GLU A 155 -2.04 12.01 -6.75
N ASP A 156 -1.40 12.95 -7.45
CA ASP A 156 -0.22 12.68 -8.26
C ASP A 156 0.94 12.16 -7.39
N GLY A 157 1.70 11.22 -7.93
CA GLY A 157 2.76 10.51 -7.18
C GLY A 157 2.26 9.36 -6.32
N SER A 158 0.95 9.10 -6.26
CA SER A 158 0.39 7.92 -5.61
C SER A 158 0.70 6.66 -6.41
N GLY A 159 1.43 5.70 -5.82
CA GLY A 159 1.67 4.40 -6.44
C GLY A 159 0.38 3.61 -6.69
N THR A 160 -0.63 3.74 -5.83
CA THR A 160 -1.96 3.14 -6.02
C THR A 160 -2.62 3.70 -7.27
N ARG A 161 -2.57 5.03 -7.48
CA ARG A 161 -3.10 5.67 -8.70
C ARG A 161 -2.35 5.19 -9.93
N GLU A 162 -1.02 5.13 -9.89
CA GLU A 162 -0.22 4.64 -11.00
C GLU A 162 -0.58 3.19 -11.36
N VAL A 163 -0.66 2.29 -10.39
CA VAL A 163 -1.07 0.89 -10.62
C VAL A 163 -2.49 0.80 -11.17
N PHE A 164 -3.43 1.57 -10.65
CA PHE A 164 -4.80 1.63 -11.16
C PHE A 164 -4.83 2.09 -12.61
N THR A 165 -4.13 3.18 -12.93
CA THR A 165 -4.06 3.73 -14.29
C THR A 165 -3.46 2.73 -15.28
N ASP A 166 -2.38 2.06 -14.89
CA ASP A 166 -1.67 1.14 -15.79
C ASP A 166 -2.40 -0.20 -15.96
N LYS A 167 -3.00 -0.73 -14.90
CA LYS A 167 -3.53 -2.11 -14.90
C LYS A 167 -5.04 -2.19 -15.09
N VAL A 168 -5.79 -1.23 -14.54
CA VAL A 168 -7.25 -1.26 -14.58
C VAL A 168 -7.78 -0.48 -15.77
N ILE A 169 -7.41 0.79 -15.91
CA ILE A 169 -7.94 1.67 -16.95
C ILE A 169 -6.99 1.86 -18.16
N LYS A 170 -5.84 1.18 -18.15
CA LYS A 170 -4.90 1.06 -19.29
C LYS A 170 -4.49 2.41 -19.89
N GLY A 171 -4.11 3.34 -19.06
CA GLY A 171 -3.55 4.64 -19.49
C GLY A 171 -4.59 5.67 -19.95
N VAL A 172 -5.88 5.46 -19.67
CA VAL A 172 -6.91 6.48 -19.91
C VAL A 172 -6.60 7.72 -19.08
N THR A 173 -6.74 8.90 -19.70
CA THR A 173 -6.61 10.18 -19.00
C THR A 173 -7.79 10.37 -18.04
N LEU A 174 -7.48 10.52 -16.77
CA LEU A 174 -8.47 10.74 -15.74
C LEU A 174 -9.06 12.15 -15.84
N ILE A 175 -10.38 12.27 -15.69
CA ILE A 175 -10.97 13.57 -15.35
C ILE A 175 -10.44 14.04 -14.00
N SER A 176 -10.46 15.35 -13.75
CA SER A 176 -10.20 15.84 -12.40
C SER A 176 -11.25 15.23 -11.48
N SER A 177 -10.82 14.41 -10.53
CA SER A 177 -11.70 13.89 -9.49
C SER A 177 -12.28 15.06 -8.70
N THR A 178 -13.53 14.95 -8.32
CA THR A 178 -14.23 15.98 -7.54
C THR A 178 -13.67 16.13 -6.13
N ASN A 179 -12.70 15.31 -5.73
CA ASN A 179 -11.94 15.42 -4.47
C ASN A 179 -10.62 14.64 -4.56
#